data_54b817cc7187dd37bfa64089a64356a5
#
_entry.id   54b817cc7187dd37bfa64089a64356a5
#
_cell.length_a   1.000
_cell.length_b   1.000
_cell.length_c   1.000
_cell.angle_alpha   90.00
_cell.angle_beta   90.00
_cell.angle_gamma   90.00
#
_symmetry.space_group_name_H-M   'P 1'
#
loop_
_entity.id
_entity.type
_entity.pdbx_description
1 polymer ?
#
loop_
_entity_poly.entity_id
_entity_poly.type
_entity_poly.pdbx_seq_one_letter_code
_entity_poly.pdbx_strand_id
1 'polypeptide(L)'
;MRTIGLFLIFLVVNSPRPSYTAYPQTSILQGVRFVSPDGRYSVELREIDRLSYYAIEDTKTGDVDHSVVMPSLLLYLRWAPNSRAIVAVEHIPHGSCGRVVYLTDSKWADIEVRPPGKELKDSAVVGVTIKADYVHYRFAVRYIQPNGMPIRYAFCDLDVSLETRVISNVRWTPTSRVEWATSLEQKPVYNPPKA
;
A
#
# COMPACT_ATOMS: atom_id res chain seq x y z
N MET A 1 49.45 -3.53 -48.50
CA MET A 1 48.53 -4.05 -47.46
C MET A 1 47.98 -2.88 -46.68
N ARG A 2 46.66 -2.59 -46.85
CA ARG A 2 45.97 -1.49 -46.11
C ARG A 2 45.09 -2.15 -45.05
N THR A 3 45.38 -1.91 -43.77
CA THR A 3 44.62 -2.40 -42.63
C THR A 3 43.44 -1.47 -42.40
N ILE A 4 42.22 -2.00 -42.57
CA ILE A 4 40.97 -1.29 -42.32
C ILE A 4 40.65 -1.55 -40.85
N GLY A 5 40.79 -0.49 -40.03
CA GLY A 5 40.36 -0.52 -38.60
C GLY A 5 38.84 -0.43 -38.51
N LEU A 6 38.21 -1.44 -37.95
CA LEU A 6 36.79 -1.47 -37.66
C LEU A 6 36.54 -0.72 -36.33
N PHE A 7 35.96 0.49 -36.40
CA PHE A 7 35.51 1.22 -35.23
C PHE A 7 34.11 0.73 -34.81
N LEU A 8 34.05 0.02 -33.71
CA LEU A 8 32.79 -0.35 -33.09
C LEU A 8 32.30 0.83 -32.26
N ILE A 9 31.26 1.53 -32.74
CA ILE A 9 30.58 2.58 -31.99
C ILE A 9 29.57 1.89 -31.06
N PHE A 10 29.86 1.87 -29.76
CA PHE A 10 28.89 1.50 -28.75
C PHE A 10 27.89 2.64 -28.55
N LEU A 11 26.71 2.52 -29.13
CA LEU A 11 25.56 3.35 -28.81
C LEU A 11 25.08 2.97 -27.39
N VAL A 12 25.48 3.76 -26.40
CA VAL A 12 24.87 3.69 -25.05
C VAL A 12 23.48 4.29 -25.17
N VAL A 13 22.49 3.42 -25.31
CA VAL A 13 21.08 3.83 -25.21
C VAL A 13 20.81 4.14 -23.74
N ASN A 14 20.90 5.41 -23.40
CA ASN A 14 20.39 5.92 -22.13
C ASN A 14 18.86 5.73 -22.12
N SER A 15 18.38 4.60 -21.60
CA SER A 15 16.97 4.46 -21.29
C SER A 15 16.61 5.49 -20.23
N PRO A 16 15.64 6.37 -20.46
CA PRO A 16 15.19 7.30 -19.43
C PRO A 16 14.72 6.43 -18.24
N ARG A 17 15.31 6.69 -17.07
CA ARG A 17 14.79 6.14 -15.81
C ARG A 17 13.36 6.66 -15.70
N PRO A 18 12.34 5.82 -15.44
CA PRO A 18 11.02 6.33 -15.14
C PRO A 18 11.17 7.29 -13.97
N SER A 19 10.97 8.57 -14.23
CA SER A 19 10.85 9.58 -13.18
C SER A 19 9.58 9.18 -12.42
N TYR A 20 9.75 8.65 -11.22
CA TYR A 20 8.65 8.55 -10.27
C TYR A 20 8.12 9.97 -10.13
N THR A 21 6.95 10.24 -10.67
CA THR A 21 6.25 11.51 -10.47
C THR A 21 6.13 11.66 -8.97
N ALA A 22 6.82 12.67 -8.44
CA ALA A 22 6.74 13.02 -7.03
C ALA A 22 5.25 13.26 -6.73
N TYR A 23 4.64 12.35 -5.99
CA TYR A 23 3.31 12.58 -5.44
C TYR A 23 3.38 13.89 -4.65
N PRO A 24 2.37 14.77 -4.74
CA PRO A 24 2.37 16.00 -3.97
C PRO A 24 2.60 15.65 -2.50
N GLN A 25 3.62 16.27 -1.91
CA GLN A 25 4.14 15.96 -0.56
C GLN A 25 3.18 16.34 0.58
N THR A 26 2.03 16.86 0.27
CA THR A 26 0.99 17.15 1.26
C THR A 26 -0.05 16.04 1.23
N SER A 27 -0.23 15.36 2.35
CA SER A 27 -1.35 14.45 2.53
C SER A 27 -2.66 15.18 2.20
N ILE A 28 -3.26 14.87 1.06
CA ILE A 28 -4.54 15.45 0.61
C ILE A 28 -5.65 15.20 1.66
N LEU A 29 -5.38 14.32 2.61
CA LEU A 29 -6.33 13.87 3.62
C LEU A 29 -6.06 14.45 5.03
N GLN A 30 -5.05 15.32 5.19
CA GLN A 30 -4.80 15.98 6.47
C GLN A 30 -5.98 16.91 6.82
N GLY A 31 -6.53 16.76 8.02
CA GLY A 31 -7.71 17.49 8.48
C GLY A 31 -9.04 16.97 7.93
N VAL A 32 -9.04 15.93 7.10
CA VAL A 32 -10.27 15.27 6.65
C VAL A 32 -10.70 14.24 7.69
N ARG A 33 -11.93 14.37 8.17
CA ARG A 33 -12.54 13.46 9.13
C ARG A 33 -13.38 12.41 8.43
N PHE A 34 -13.10 11.14 8.70
CA PHE A 34 -13.84 10.00 8.18
C PHE A 34 -14.63 9.34 9.30
N VAL A 35 -15.94 9.35 9.20
CA VAL A 35 -16.83 8.74 10.21
C VAL A 35 -17.08 7.28 9.86
N SER A 36 -17.10 6.41 10.89
CA SER A 36 -17.42 4.99 10.73
C SER A 36 -18.88 4.79 10.28
N PRO A 37 -19.20 3.67 9.59
CA PRO A 37 -20.57 3.41 9.10
C PRO A 37 -21.66 3.47 10.20
N ASP A 38 -21.34 3.05 11.43
CA ASP A 38 -22.27 3.13 12.57
C ASP A 38 -22.26 4.48 13.30
N GLY A 39 -21.43 5.45 12.84
CA GLY A 39 -21.31 6.77 13.43
C GLY A 39 -20.59 6.83 14.77
N ARG A 40 -20.13 5.69 15.33
CA ARG A 40 -19.53 5.63 16.66
C ARG A 40 -18.11 6.18 16.70
N TYR A 41 -17.34 5.97 15.63
CA TYR A 41 -15.95 6.39 15.56
C TYR A 41 -15.73 7.36 14.43
N SER A 42 -14.72 8.19 14.57
CA SER A 42 -14.17 8.95 13.45
C SER A 42 -12.66 8.88 13.46
N VAL A 43 -12.05 8.92 12.29
CA VAL A 43 -10.59 8.96 12.14
C VAL A 43 -10.20 10.22 11.38
N GLU A 44 -9.14 10.84 11.86
CA GLU A 44 -8.48 11.99 11.24
C GLU A 44 -6.97 11.77 11.27
N LEU A 45 -6.24 12.30 10.30
CA LEU A 45 -4.80 12.34 10.37
C LEU A 45 -4.35 13.58 11.12
N ARG A 46 -3.56 13.39 12.17
CA ARG A 46 -2.97 14.46 12.97
C ARG A 46 -1.46 14.32 13.05
N GLU A 47 -0.78 15.46 13.11
CA GLU A 47 0.64 15.53 13.36
C GLU A 47 0.88 16.01 14.80
N ILE A 48 1.66 15.25 15.56
CA ILE A 48 2.09 15.56 16.91
C ILE A 48 3.60 15.33 16.96
N ASP A 49 4.37 16.32 17.34
CA ASP A 49 5.84 16.25 17.46
C ASP A 49 6.53 15.71 16.17
N ARG A 50 6.06 16.14 15.00
CA ARG A 50 6.52 15.73 13.66
C ARG A 50 6.24 14.25 13.31
N LEU A 51 5.43 13.59 14.08
CA LEU A 51 4.94 12.25 13.78
C LEU A 51 3.46 12.34 13.37
N SER A 52 3.10 11.59 12.34
CA SER A 52 1.71 11.49 11.91
C SER A 52 1.02 10.32 12.60
N TYR A 53 -0.22 10.52 13.02
CA TYR A 53 -1.03 9.54 13.73
C TYR A 53 -2.41 9.41 13.11
N TYR A 54 -2.99 8.23 13.23
CA TYR A 54 -4.42 8.05 13.10
C TYR A 54 -5.09 8.47 14.43
N ALA A 55 -5.61 9.69 14.48
CA ALA A 55 -6.39 10.16 15.62
C ALA A 55 -7.81 9.58 15.51
N ILE A 56 -8.11 8.57 16.32
CA ILE A 56 -9.38 7.86 16.28
C ILE A 56 -10.19 8.27 17.51
N GLU A 57 -11.30 8.97 17.25
CA GLU A 57 -12.19 9.50 18.29
C GLU A 57 -13.41 8.60 18.44
N ASP A 58 -13.74 8.20 19.67
CA ASP A 58 -15.07 7.71 20.00
C ASP A 58 -16.03 8.92 20.07
N THR A 59 -16.92 9.05 19.10
CA THR A 59 -17.81 10.23 18.98
C THR A 59 -18.80 10.36 20.11
N LYS A 60 -19.01 9.28 20.89
CA LYS A 60 -19.92 9.26 22.04
C LYS A 60 -19.25 9.80 23.30
N THR A 61 -18.00 9.50 23.54
CA THR A 61 -17.26 9.94 24.75
C THR A 61 -16.37 11.14 24.47
N GLY A 62 -15.98 11.38 23.22
CA GLY A 62 -14.99 12.38 22.84
C GLY A 62 -13.54 11.94 23.09
N ASP A 63 -13.31 10.70 23.55
CA ASP A 63 -11.98 10.18 23.77
C ASP A 63 -11.26 9.97 22.44
N VAL A 64 -9.99 10.37 22.37
CA VAL A 64 -9.16 10.25 21.17
C VAL A 64 -7.98 9.34 21.44
N ASP A 65 -7.86 8.28 20.63
CA ASP A 65 -6.72 7.36 20.63
C ASP A 65 -5.72 7.76 19.51
N HIS A 66 -4.46 7.93 19.89
CA HIS A 66 -3.34 8.22 18.99
C HIS A 66 -2.30 7.07 18.99
N SER A 67 -2.69 5.88 19.41
CA SER A 67 -1.75 4.75 19.55
C SER A 67 -1.17 4.26 18.22
N VAL A 68 -1.88 4.50 17.11
CA VAL A 68 -1.45 4.05 15.79
C VAL A 68 -0.71 5.16 15.05
N VAL A 69 0.61 4.98 14.94
CA VAL A 69 1.48 5.89 14.19
C VAL A 69 1.35 5.60 12.69
N MET A 70 1.24 6.65 11.91
CA MET A 70 1.32 6.58 10.46
C MET A 70 2.76 6.89 10.03
N PRO A 71 3.57 5.90 9.61
CA PRO A 71 5.00 6.10 9.34
C PRO A 71 5.28 6.86 8.04
N SER A 72 4.27 7.09 7.20
CA SER A 72 4.46 7.60 5.85
C SER A 72 3.21 8.30 5.28
N LEU A 73 3.28 8.71 4.02
CA LEU A 73 2.19 9.40 3.34
C LEU A 73 0.98 8.48 3.10
N LEU A 74 -0.21 8.92 3.52
CA LEU A 74 -1.45 8.20 3.27
C LEU A 74 -1.91 8.41 1.81
N LEU A 75 -2.19 7.32 1.12
CA LEU A 75 -2.71 7.29 -0.25
C LEU A 75 -4.21 6.97 -0.30
N TYR A 76 -4.70 6.20 0.66
CA TYR A 76 -6.07 5.73 0.73
C TYR A 76 -6.47 5.42 2.18
N LEU A 77 -7.72 5.75 2.53
CA LEU A 77 -8.30 5.40 3.82
C LEU A 77 -9.80 5.17 3.68
N ARG A 78 -10.30 4.09 4.27
CA ARG A 78 -11.73 3.78 4.38
C ARG A 78 -12.02 2.96 5.63
N TRP A 79 -13.20 3.17 6.18
CA TRP A 79 -13.75 2.28 7.19
C TRP A 79 -14.20 0.96 6.57
N ALA A 80 -13.99 -0.14 7.28
CA ALA A 80 -14.64 -1.39 6.97
C ALA A 80 -16.14 -1.34 7.34
N PRO A 81 -17.00 -2.13 6.66
CA PRO A 81 -18.45 -2.12 6.93
C PRO A 81 -18.82 -2.45 8.38
N ASN A 82 -17.97 -3.22 9.07
CA ASN A 82 -18.18 -3.58 10.48
C ASN A 82 -17.89 -2.45 11.48
N SER A 83 -17.47 -1.27 11.02
CA SER A 83 -17.11 -0.10 11.85
C SER A 83 -15.99 -0.34 12.88
N ARG A 84 -15.33 -1.49 12.87
CA ARG A 84 -14.29 -1.90 13.82
C ARG A 84 -12.89 -1.97 13.22
N ALA A 85 -12.77 -1.64 11.94
CA ALA A 85 -11.49 -1.59 11.26
C ALA A 85 -11.42 -0.45 10.25
N ILE A 86 -10.23 0.08 10.08
CA ILE A 86 -9.86 1.07 9.07
C ILE A 86 -8.88 0.39 8.12
N VAL A 87 -9.10 0.55 6.83
CA VAL A 87 -8.25 0.03 5.76
C VAL A 87 -7.53 1.20 5.13
N ALA A 88 -6.21 1.12 5.11
CA ALA A 88 -5.38 2.17 4.54
C ALA A 88 -4.37 1.63 3.53
N VAL A 89 -3.89 2.51 2.65
CA VAL A 89 -2.71 2.31 1.82
C VAL A 89 -1.76 3.47 2.09
N GLU A 90 -0.53 3.14 2.42
CA GLU A 90 0.50 4.10 2.76
C GLU A 90 1.65 4.03 1.76
N HIS A 91 2.21 5.18 1.41
CA HIS A 91 3.45 5.25 0.65
C HIS A 91 4.61 4.87 1.56
N ILE A 92 5.50 4.02 1.07
CA ILE A 92 6.75 3.65 1.74
C ILE A 92 7.92 3.82 0.76
N PRO A 93 9.17 3.86 1.23
CA PRO A 93 10.31 3.78 0.33
C PRO A 93 10.17 2.55 -0.59
N HIS A 94 10.31 2.77 -1.89
CA HIS A 94 10.15 1.75 -2.93
C HIS A 94 8.71 1.20 -3.13
N GLY A 95 7.68 2.02 -2.86
CA GLY A 95 6.32 1.66 -3.24
C GLY A 95 5.23 2.05 -2.27
N SER A 96 4.36 1.11 -1.96
CA SER A 96 3.30 1.26 -0.96
C SER A 96 2.99 -0.05 -0.25
N CYS A 97 2.47 0.05 0.97
CA CYS A 97 1.96 -1.07 1.74
C CYS A 97 0.48 -0.87 2.06
N GLY A 98 -0.20 -1.97 2.38
CA GLY A 98 -1.51 -1.92 3.01
C GLY A 98 -1.35 -1.78 4.53
N ARG A 99 -2.38 -1.26 5.18
CA ARG A 99 -2.51 -1.26 6.63
C ARG A 99 -3.95 -1.53 7.02
N VAL A 100 -4.13 -2.35 8.04
CA VAL A 100 -5.43 -2.54 8.68
C VAL A 100 -5.28 -2.09 10.14
N VAL A 101 -6.00 -1.03 10.50
CA VAL A 101 -6.12 -0.54 11.88
C VAL A 101 -7.42 -1.09 12.44
N TYR A 102 -7.39 -1.73 13.59
CA TYR A 102 -8.54 -2.44 14.13
C TYR A 102 -8.68 -2.19 15.64
N LEU A 103 -9.93 -2.22 16.10
CA LEU A 103 -10.25 -2.13 17.51
C LEU A 103 -10.06 -3.50 18.18
N THR A 104 -9.20 -3.54 19.19
CA THR A 104 -9.10 -4.64 20.15
C THR A 104 -10.16 -4.43 21.26
N ASP A 105 -10.06 -5.14 22.35
CA ASP A 105 -11.01 -5.01 23.48
C ASP A 105 -11.11 -3.57 24.00
N SER A 106 -10.04 -2.81 23.98
CA SER A 106 -10.02 -1.45 24.54
C SER A 106 -9.10 -0.45 23.82
N LYS A 107 -8.36 -0.86 22.81
CA LYS A 107 -7.37 -0.01 22.11
C LYS A 107 -7.36 -0.28 20.62
N TRP A 108 -6.97 0.73 19.88
CA TRP A 108 -6.65 0.58 18.46
C TRP A 108 -5.26 0.00 18.27
N ALA A 109 -5.13 -0.94 17.38
CA ALA A 109 -3.87 -1.56 16.97
C ALA A 109 -3.84 -1.69 15.46
N ASP A 110 -2.69 -2.01 14.88
CA ASP A 110 -2.57 -2.14 13.44
C ASP A 110 -1.72 -3.34 13.02
N ILE A 111 -1.88 -3.74 11.78
CA ILE A 111 -0.98 -4.62 11.06
C ILE A 111 -0.59 -3.98 9.74
N GLU A 112 0.69 -4.05 9.44
CA GLU A 112 1.19 -3.71 8.11
C GLU A 112 1.02 -4.91 7.18
N VAL A 113 0.49 -4.66 5.99
CA VAL A 113 0.20 -5.68 4.99
C VAL A 113 1.18 -5.57 3.84
N ARG A 114 2.01 -6.59 3.69
CA ARG A 114 2.98 -6.74 2.58
C ARG A 114 2.92 -8.14 1.97
N PRO A 115 3.31 -8.29 0.70
CA PRO A 115 3.46 -9.61 0.10
C PRO A 115 4.49 -10.45 0.86
N PRO A 116 4.12 -11.65 1.36
CA PRO A 116 5.02 -12.48 2.16
C PRO A 116 5.96 -13.35 1.30
N GLY A 117 7.03 -13.85 1.93
CA GLY A 117 7.79 -15.00 1.44
C GLY A 117 8.76 -14.74 0.28
N LYS A 118 9.04 -13.47 -0.10
CA LYS A 118 10.01 -13.13 -1.14
C LYS A 118 10.86 -11.92 -0.76
N GLU A 119 12.10 -11.86 -1.26
CA GLU A 119 12.92 -10.66 -1.13
C GLU A 119 12.42 -9.58 -2.09
N LEU A 120 11.67 -8.63 -1.57
CA LEU A 120 11.08 -7.56 -2.35
C LEU A 120 12.09 -6.46 -2.63
N LYS A 121 12.14 -5.97 -3.86
CA LYS A 121 12.84 -4.74 -4.23
C LYS A 121 11.88 -3.56 -4.28
N ASP A 122 10.69 -3.78 -4.83
CA ASP A 122 9.61 -2.80 -4.81
C ASP A 122 8.28 -3.54 -4.66
N SER A 123 7.34 -2.93 -3.97
CA SER A 123 5.95 -3.38 -3.93
C SER A 123 5.02 -2.19 -3.89
N ALA A 124 3.97 -2.22 -4.69
CA ALA A 124 2.96 -1.19 -4.69
C ALA A 124 1.56 -1.82 -4.65
N VAL A 125 0.70 -1.28 -3.80
CA VAL A 125 -0.72 -1.65 -3.80
C VAL A 125 -1.37 -1.06 -5.04
N VAL A 126 -1.89 -1.91 -5.91
CA VAL A 126 -2.57 -1.53 -7.16
C VAL A 126 -4.08 -1.82 -7.11
N GLY A 127 -4.55 -2.47 -6.06
CA GLY A 127 -5.98 -2.70 -5.84
C GLY A 127 -6.29 -3.01 -4.37
N VAL A 128 -7.43 -2.52 -3.91
CA VAL A 128 -8.00 -2.83 -2.59
C VAL A 128 -9.49 -3.06 -2.76
N THR A 129 -9.98 -4.15 -2.21
CA THR A 129 -11.42 -4.44 -2.13
C THR A 129 -11.78 -4.79 -0.71
N ILE A 130 -12.68 -4.02 -0.10
CA ILE A 130 -13.14 -4.24 1.27
C ILE A 130 -14.43 -5.06 1.22
N LYS A 131 -14.45 -6.17 1.95
CA LYS A 131 -15.62 -7.04 2.16
C LYS A 131 -16.05 -6.96 3.62
N ALA A 132 -17.14 -7.63 3.97
CA ALA A 132 -17.67 -7.61 5.33
C ALA A 132 -16.70 -8.19 6.36
N ASP A 133 -15.98 -9.24 5.98
CA ASP A 133 -15.14 -10.09 6.84
C ASP A 133 -13.66 -10.07 6.51
N TYR A 134 -13.28 -9.55 5.34
CA TYR A 134 -11.88 -9.46 4.93
C TYR A 134 -11.60 -8.28 4.00
N VAL A 135 -10.33 -7.94 3.86
CA VAL A 135 -9.80 -7.00 2.87
C VAL A 135 -8.93 -7.75 1.89
N HIS A 136 -9.24 -7.62 0.61
CA HIS A 136 -8.41 -8.12 -0.47
C HIS A 136 -7.45 -7.03 -0.93
N TYR A 137 -6.15 -7.33 -0.93
CA TYR A 137 -5.10 -6.47 -1.49
C TYR A 137 -4.48 -7.13 -2.71
N ARG A 138 -4.26 -6.32 -3.75
CA ARG A 138 -3.46 -6.69 -4.90
C ARG A 138 -2.23 -5.81 -4.98
N PHE A 139 -1.07 -6.44 -5.02
CA PHE A 139 0.22 -5.78 -5.12
C PHE A 139 0.85 -6.02 -6.49
N ALA A 140 1.47 -4.98 -7.08
CA ALA A 140 2.44 -5.13 -8.14
C ALA A 140 3.83 -5.21 -7.50
N VAL A 141 4.57 -6.28 -7.76
CA VAL A 141 5.78 -6.63 -7.02
C VAL A 141 6.96 -6.84 -7.96
N ARG A 142 8.11 -6.29 -7.56
CA ARG A 142 9.42 -6.59 -8.15
C ARG A 142 10.28 -7.27 -7.09
N TYR A 143 10.80 -8.44 -7.37
CA TYR A 143 11.52 -9.25 -6.40
C TYR A 143 12.75 -9.95 -6.97
N ILE A 144 13.67 -10.36 -6.10
CA ILE A 144 14.84 -11.19 -6.44
C ILE A 144 14.52 -12.64 -6.11
N GLN A 145 14.96 -13.54 -6.97
CA GLN A 145 14.94 -14.98 -6.68
C GLN A 145 16.08 -15.35 -5.72
N PRO A 146 15.92 -16.38 -4.86
CA PRO A 146 16.90 -16.76 -3.85
C PRO A 146 18.32 -17.04 -4.38
N ASN A 147 18.47 -17.32 -5.67
CA ASN A 147 19.75 -17.70 -6.29
C ASN A 147 20.47 -16.51 -6.95
N GLY A 148 20.14 -15.27 -6.62
CA GLY A 148 20.74 -14.08 -7.25
C GLY A 148 20.39 -13.90 -8.72
N MET A 149 19.41 -14.65 -9.22
CA MET A 149 18.91 -14.60 -10.58
C MET A 149 18.19 -13.27 -10.91
N PRO A 150 17.93 -12.98 -12.20
CA PRO A 150 17.39 -11.68 -12.62
C PRO A 150 16.12 -11.33 -11.88
N ILE A 151 15.92 -10.02 -11.69
CA ILE A 151 14.71 -9.43 -11.14
C ILE A 151 13.48 -9.98 -11.85
N ARG A 152 12.48 -10.39 -11.07
CA ARG A 152 11.19 -10.89 -11.55
C ARG A 152 10.07 -9.95 -11.18
N TYR A 153 9.00 -10.02 -11.94
CA TYR A 153 7.78 -9.24 -11.76
C TYR A 153 6.60 -10.17 -11.53
N ALA A 154 5.72 -9.80 -10.62
CA ALA A 154 4.51 -10.56 -10.33
C ALA A 154 3.42 -9.64 -9.77
N PHE A 155 2.19 -10.11 -9.83
CA PHE A 155 1.13 -9.65 -8.92
C PHE A 155 1.08 -10.60 -7.72
N CYS A 156 0.84 -10.02 -6.55
CA CYS A 156 0.54 -10.77 -5.34
C CYS A 156 -0.83 -10.36 -4.84
N ASP A 157 -1.76 -11.27 -4.88
CA ASP A 157 -3.09 -11.12 -4.29
C ASP A 157 -3.08 -11.79 -2.92
N LEU A 158 -3.68 -11.15 -1.92
CA LEU A 158 -3.84 -11.70 -0.58
C LEU A 158 -5.06 -11.12 0.12
N ASP A 159 -5.58 -11.88 1.07
CA ASP A 159 -6.69 -11.46 1.93
C ASP A 159 -6.22 -11.27 3.37
N VAL A 160 -6.79 -10.27 4.04
CA VAL A 160 -6.59 -10.02 5.47
C VAL A 160 -7.94 -10.16 6.15
N SER A 161 -8.09 -11.13 7.04
CA SER A 161 -9.30 -11.29 7.84
C SER A 161 -9.47 -10.10 8.80
N LEU A 162 -10.65 -9.48 8.81
CA LEU A 162 -10.98 -8.39 9.72
C LEU A 162 -11.26 -8.87 11.15
N GLU A 163 -11.53 -10.16 11.34
CA GLU A 163 -11.77 -10.76 12.63
C GLU A 163 -10.49 -11.32 13.25
N THR A 164 -9.81 -12.23 12.52
CA THR A 164 -8.62 -12.93 13.04
C THR A 164 -7.32 -12.20 12.78
N ARG A 165 -7.33 -11.20 11.87
CA ARG A 165 -6.18 -10.39 11.47
C ARG A 165 -5.06 -11.19 10.80
N VAL A 166 -5.42 -12.35 10.29
CA VAL A 166 -4.50 -13.27 9.61
C VAL A 166 -4.49 -12.98 8.11
N ILE A 167 -3.29 -12.95 7.54
CA ILE A 167 -3.11 -12.92 6.08
C ILE A 167 -3.32 -14.33 5.55
N SER A 168 -4.16 -14.45 4.53
CA SER A 168 -4.53 -15.72 3.90
C SER A 168 -4.65 -15.55 2.38
N ASN A 169 -4.94 -16.67 1.68
CA ASN A 169 -5.20 -16.70 0.24
C ASN A 169 -4.10 -16.05 -0.61
N VAL A 170 -2.85 -16.17 -0.16
CA VAL A 170 -1.70 -15.57 -0.85
C VAL A 170 -1.48 -16.25 -2.19
N ARG A 171 -1.66 -15.49 -3.27
CA ARG A 171 -1.51 -15.98 -4.64
C ARG A 171 -0.52 -15.11 -5.41
N TRP A 172 0.51 -15.75 -5.96
CA TRP A 172 1.51 -15.12 -6.81
C TRP A 172 1.23 -15.41 -8.28
N THR A 173 1.08 -14.38 -9.09
CA THR A 173 0.88 -14.49 -10.53
C THR A 173 2.06 -13.82 -11.24
N PRO A 174 2.96 -14.57 -11.90
CA PRO A 174 4.04 -13.98 -12.68
C PRO A 174 3.48 -13.03 -13.74
N THR A 175 4.19 -11.94 -13.98
CA THR A 175 3.79 -10.96 -15.00
C THR A 175 5.01 -10.44 -15.77
N SER A 176 4.78 -9.76 -16.89
CA SER A 176 5.82 -9.09 -17.64
C SER A 176 6.22 -7.76 -16.99
N ARG A 177 7.42 -7.25 -17.32
CA ARG A 177 7.84 -5.92 -16.90
C ARG A 177 6.89 -4.83 -17.40
N VAL A 178 6.35 -4.99 -18.59
CA VAL A 178 5.45 -4.01 -19.22
C VAL A 178 4.13 -3.96 -18.45
N GLU A 179 3.48 -5.10 -18.19
CA GLU A 179 2.23 -5.17 -17.43
C GLU A 179 2.41 -4.64 -16.00
N TRP A 180 3.53 -4.99 -15.35
CA TRP A 180 3.88 -4.47 -14.04
C TRP A 180 4.00 -2.93 -14.06
N ALA A 181 4.74 -2.35 -15.01
CA ALA A 181 4.91 -0.90 -15.13
C ALA A 181 3.58 -0.21 -15.41
N THR A 182 2.78 -0.74 -16.35
CA THR A 182 1.45 -0.21 -16.67
C THR A 182 0.53 -0.21 -15.45
N SER A 183 0.60 -1.25 -14.61
CA SER A 183 -0.24 -1.32 -13.40
C SER A 183 0.10 -0.22 -12.37
N LEU A 184 1.34 0.27 -12.35
CA LEU A 184 1.76 1.39 -11.47
C LEU A 184 1.30 2.75 -12.00
N GLU A 185 1.13 2.89 -13.31
CA GLU A 185 0.66 4.13 -13.95
C GLU A 185 -0.87 4.27 -13.82
N GLN A 186 -1.58 3.16 -13.74
CA GLN A 186 -3.01 3.16 -13.50
C GLN A 186 -3.30 3.59 -12.06
N LYS A 187 -4.32 4.46 -11.90
CA LYS A 187 -4.81 4.77 -10.54
C LYS A 187 -5.25 3.48 -9.88
N PRO A 188 -4.79 3.20 -8.64
CA PRO A 188 -5.23 2.00 -7.94
C PRO A 188 -6.74 1.92 -7.89
N VAL A 189 -7.27 0.73 -8.17
CA VAL A 189 -8.72 0.50 -8.12
C VAL A 189 -9.10 0.29 -6.65
N TYR A 190 -9.62 1.33 -6.03
CA TYR A 190 -10.16 1.27 -4.68
C TYR A 190 -11.68 1.09 -4.76
N ASN A 191 -12.13 -0.14 -4.69
CA ASN A 191 -13.56 -0.44 -4.67
C ASN A 191 -14.09 -0.20 -3.25
N PRO A 192 -14.92 0.83 -3.01
CA PRO A 192 -15.61 0.99 -1.74
C PRO A 192 -16.54 -0.22 -1.52
N PRO A 193 -16.85 -0.56 -0.26
CA PRO A 193 -17.89 -1.52 0.01
C PRO A 193 -19.17 -1.07 -0.69
N LYS A 194 -19.83 -1.99 -1.38
CA LYS A 194 -21.18 -1.71 -1.86
C LYS A 194 -22.06 -1.52 -0.64
N ALA A 195 -22.73 -0.39 -0.58
CA ALA A 195 -23.72 -0.09 0.44
C ALA A 195 -24.83 -1.17 0.44
#